data_46aea591a0508f1c2c97e30e24ad2e5c
#
_entry.id   46aea591a0508f1c2c97e30e24ad2e5c
#
_cell.length_a   1.000
_cell.length_b   1.000
_cell.length_c   1.000
_cell.angle_alpha   90.00
_cell.angle_beta   90.00
_cell.angle_gamma   90.00
#
_symmetry.space_group_name_H-M   'P 1'
#
loop_
_entity.id
_entity.type
_entity.pdbx_description
1 polymer ?
#
loop_
_entity_poly.entity_id
_entity_poly.type
_entity_poly.pdbx_seq_one_letter_code
_entity_poly.pdbx_strand_id
1 'polypeptide(L)'
;YREWLPATGGEASRPLSGSFYSERIEDYYTSPFELGYGKLIDWRHDFIGRDALAKMRRSEQRRKVMLVWDRDDVARLLRMAVCHDPAPVKYLELPLAQYGSKFDRVEDDNGRLVGLSHWTGFLSTEGTVVSIALLDRSFAVPGTVVTVVWGEAEERRARGWADEHTLFRVRARVVSPPLNPLARTDRARR
;
A
#
# COMPACT_ATOMS: atom_id res chain seq x y z
N TYR A 1 14.52 -16.77 -7.00
CA TYR A 1 14.30 -16.70 -5.55
C TYR A 1 13.23 -17.70 -5.08
N ARG A 2 12.10 -17.81 -5.78
CA ARG A 2 11.05 -18.81 -5.49
C ARG A 2 11.52 -20.25 -5.60
N GLU A 3 12.47 -20.55 -6.47
CA GLU A 3 13.04 -21.88 -6.64
C GLU A 3 13.81 -22.39 -5.41
N TRP A 4 14.20 -21.48 -4.52
CA TRP A 4 14.97 -21.77 -3.31
C TRP A 4 14.12 -21.83 -2.05
N LEU A 5 12.86 -21.35 -2.11
CA LEU A 5 11.95 -21.38 -0.98
C LEU A 5 11.12 -22.66 -1.01
N PRO A 6 10.98 -23.35 0.13
CA PRO A 6 10.03 -24.46 0.22
C PRO A 6 8.63 -23.99 -0.18
N ALA A 7 7.93 -24.76 -1.01
CA ALA A 7 6.57 -24.42 -1.43
C ALA A 7 5.59 -24.27 -0.24
N THR A 8 5.93 -24.85 0.91
CA THR A 8 5.22 -24.73 2.18
C THR A 8 5.70 -23.56 3.06
N GLY A 9 6.74 -22.84 2.62
CA GLY A 9 7.23 -21.68 3.36
C GLY A 9 6.21 -20.56 3.43
N GLY A 10 6.18 -19.82 4.55
CA GLY A 10 5.22 -18.74 4.77
C GLY A 10 5.24 -17.65 3.68
N GLU A 11 6.42 -17.36 3.11
CA GLU A 11 6.55 -16.40 2.02
C GLU A 11 6.05 -16.94 0.67
N ALA A 12 6.20 -18.25 0.42
CA ALA A 12 5.73 -18.89 -0.81
C ALA A 12 4.20 -19.13 -0.79
N SER A 13 3.61 -19.30 0.39
CA SER A 13 2.20 -19.64 0.57
C SER A 13 1.29 -18.43 0.77
N ARG A 14 1.84 -17.22 0.97
CA ARG A 14 1.01 -16.02 1.16
C ARG A 14 0.39 -15.57 -0.15
N PRO A 15 -0.94 -15.60 -0.28
CA PRO A 15 -1.60 -15.08 -1.46
C PRO A 15 -1.45 -13.56 -1.52
N LEU A 16 -1.39 -13.02 -2.72
CA LEU A 16 -1.61 -11.59 -2.94
C LEU A 16 -3.06 -11.26 -2.54
N SER A 17 -3.28 -10.15 -1.87
CA SER A 17 -4.59 -9.73 -1.39
C SER A 17 -4.83 -8.24 -1.66
N GLY A 18 -6.06 -7.77 -1.40
CA GLY A 18 -6.45 -6.38 -1.59
C GLY A 18 -7.28 -6.15 -2.85
N SER A 19 -7.71 -4.94 -3.04
CA SER A 19 -8.61 -4.55 -4.14
C SER A 19 -7.93 -4.41 -5.50
N PHE A 20 -6.60 -4.43 -5.54
CA PHE A 20 -5.87 -4.46 -6.81
C PHE A 20 -5.69 -5.90 -7.28
N TYR A 21 -6.04 -6.15 -8.54
CA TYR A 21 -5.79 -7.41 -9.22
C TYR A 21 -5.16 -7.15 -10.60
N SER A 22 -4.15 -7.93 -10.91
CA SER A 22 -3.57 -8.05 -12.25
C SER A 22 -3.15 -9.49 -12.50
N GLU A 23 -3.31 -9.97 -13.71
CA GLU A 23 -2.78 -11.26 -14.15
C GLU A 23 -1.26 -11.22 -14.34
N ARG A 24 -0.71 -10.02 -14.51
CA ARG A 24 0.72 -9.80 -14.67
C ARG A 24 1.37 -9.60 -13.32
N ILE A 25 2.26 -10.50 -12.95
CA ILE A 25 2.99 -10.41 -11.68
C ILE A 25 3.88 -9.17 -11.59
N GLU A 26 4.34 -8.65 -12.73
CA GLU A 26 5.18 -7.47 -12.82
C GLU A 26 4.49 -6.21 -12.28
N ASP A 27 3.16 -6.14 -12.36
CA ASP A 27 2.38 -5.00 -11.88
C ASP A 27 2.41 -4.87 -10.34
N TYR A 28 2.81 -5.94 -9.66
CA TYR A 28 3.04 -5.98 -8.20
C TYR A 28 4.48 -5.67 -7.81
N TYR A 29 5.40 -5.55 -8.77
CA TYR A 29 6.80 -5.31 -8.47
C TYR A 29 7.04 -3.85 -8.08
N THR A 30 8.04 -3.68 -7.24
CA THR A 30 8.46 -2.38 -6.73
C THR A 30 9.96 -2.22 -6.94
N SER A 31 10.37 -1.11 -7.51
CA SER A 31 11.79 -0.80 -7.71
C SER A 31 12.42 -0.23 -6.43
N PRO A 32 13.76 -0.34 -6.25
CA PRO A 32 14.47 0.32 -5.16
C PRO A 32 14.28 1.84 -5.15
N PHE A 33 14.07 2.45 -6.32
CA PHE A 33 13.84 3.90 -6.43
C PHE A 33 12.48 4.30 -5.86
N GLU A 34 11.44 3.54 -6.18
CA GLU A 34 10.09 3.75 -5.64
C GLU A 34 10.08 3.63 -4.11
N LEU A 35 10.84 2.69 -3.56
CA LEU A 35 10.99 2.50 -2.12
C LEU A 35 11.88 3.58 -1.45
N GLY A 36 12.53 4.43 -2.24
CA GLY A 36 13.41 5.48 -1.74
C GLY A 36 14.85 5.03 -1.45
N TYR A 37 15.23 3.82 -1.87
CA TYR A 37 16.58 3.26 -1.67
C TYR A 37 17.57 3.62 -2.78
N GLY A 38 17.17 4.41 -3.77
CA GLY A 38 18.04 4.80 -4.88
C GLY A 38 19.35 5.48 -4.47
N LYS A 39 19.36 6.15 -3.30
CA LYS A 39 20.57 6.77 -2.74
C LYS A 39 21.56 5.78 -2.14
N LEU A 40 21.12 4.55 -1.84
CA LEU A 40 21.94 3.50 -1.25
C LEU A 40 22.65 2.66 -2.31
N ILE A 41 22.30 2.84 -3.59
CA ILE A 41 22.92 2.10 -4.69
C ILE A 41 24.31 2.70 -4.95
N ASP A 42 25.34 1.91 -4.71
CA ASP A 42 26.72 2.31 -5.03
C ASP A 42 27.06 1.97 -6.50
N TRP A 43 27.14 2.99 -7.31
CA TRP A 43 27.40 2.90 -8.75
C TRP A 43 28.89 2.77 -9.09
N ARG A 44 29.81 2.82 -8.11
CA ARG A 44 31.27 2.83 -8.33
C ARG A 44 31.84 1.45 -8.60
N HIS A 45 31.09 0.39 -8.34
CA HIS A 45 31.47 -0.98 -8.65
C HIS A 45 30.47 -1.64 -9.59
N ASP A 46 30.87 -2.76 -10.17
CA ASP A 46 29.98 -3.58 -10.99
C ASP A 46 29.18 -4.56 -10.12
N PHE A 47 27.91 -4.80 -10.49
CA PHE A 47 27.02 -5.73 -9.80
C PHE A 47 25.92 -6.24 -10.73
N ILE A 48 25.35 -7.40 -10.41
CA ILE A 48 24.27 -8.01 -11.18
C ILE A 48 23.04 -7.09 -11.17
N GLY A 49 22.54 -6.73 -12.36
CA GLY A 49 21.37 -5.86 -12.54
C GLY A 49 21.68 -4.37 -12.62
N ARG A 50 22.96 -3.95 -12.61
CA ARG A 50 23.38 -2.55 -12.69
C ARG A 50 22.77 -1.83 -13.89
N ASP A 51 22.79 -2.42 -15.08
CA ASP A 51 22.25 -1.81 -16.30
C ASP A 51 20.73 -1.71 -16.26
N ALA A 52 20.04 -2.71 -15.72
CA ALA A 52 18.61 -2.70 -15.52
C ALA A 52 18.19 -1.56 -14.57
N LEU A 53 18.88 -1.42 -13.43
CA LEU A 53 18.66 -0.32 -12.50
C LEU A 53 18.98 1.04 -13.12
N ALA A 54 20.03 1.15 -13.93
CA ALA A 54 20.38 2.40 -14.62
C ALA A 54 19.27 2.84 -15.61
N LYS A 55 18.62 1.88 -16.28
CA LYS A 55 17.43 2.15 -17.13
C LYS A 55 16.25 2.59 -16.29
N MET A 56 15.95 1.88 -15.19
CA MET A 56 14.85 2.21 -14.28
C MET A 56 15.00 3.62 -13.69
N ARG A 57 16.22 4.03 -13.34
CA ARG A 57 16.50 5.36 -12.78
C ARG A 57 16.05 6.52 -13.70
N ARG A 58 16.05 6.28 -15.01
CA ARG A 58 15.67 7.28 -16.03
C ARG A 58 14.16 7.32 -16.29
N SER A 59 13.43 6.28 -15.92
CA SER A 59 11.99 6.23 -16.09
C SER A 59 11.28 7.04 -15.01
N GLU A 60 10.06 7.45 -15.30
CA GLU A 60 9.20 8.06 -14.29
C GLU A 60 8.80 6.99 -13.27
N GLN A 61 9.06 7.25 -12.01
CA GLN A 61 8.84 6.31 -10.92
C GLN A 61 7.72 6.82 -10.03
N ARG A 62 6.90 5.90 -9.54
CA ARG A 62 6.02 6.17 -8.40
C ARG A 62 6.86 6.60 -7.20
N ARG A 63 6.24 7.24 -6.24
CA ARG A 63 6.91 7.63 -5.00
C ARG A 63 6.22 7.01 -3.79
N LYS A 64 7.05 6.56 -2.87
CA LYS A 64 6.59 6.13 -1.55
C LYS A 64 6.10 7.32 -0.75
N VAL A 65 4.87 7.22 -0.29
CA VAL A 65 4.20 8.20 0.57
C VAL A 65 3.53 7.51 1.75
N MET A 66 3.15 8.29 2.74
CA MET A 66 2.22 7.86 3.77
C MET A 66 0.86 8.48 3.49
N LEU A 67 -0.18 7.67 3.60
CA LEU A 67 -1.57 8.08 3.52
C LEU A 67 -2.15 8.10 4.94
N VAL A 68 -2.77 9.19 5.33
CA VAL A 68 -3.60 9.28 6.55
C VAL A 68 -5.05 9.14 6.13
N TRP A 69 -5.70 8.10 6.62
CA TRP A 69 -7.08 7.79 6.29
C TRP A 69 -8.04 8.74 6.99
N ASP A 70 -9.12 9.08 6.32
CA ASP A 70 -10.19 9.91 6.89
C ASP A 70 -10.87 9.17 8.05
N ARG A 71 -10.99 9.84 9.20
CA ARG A 71 -11.48 9.21 10.43
C ARG A 71 -12.96 8.84 10.36
N ASP A 72 -13.76 9.67 9.71
CA ASP A 72 -15.20 9.44 9.58
C ASP A 72 -15.46 8.27 8.62
N ASP A 73 -14.69 8.18 7.54
CA ASP A 73 -14.77 7.04 6.63
C ASP A 73 -14.32 5.75 7.32
N VAL A 74 -13.26 5.78 8.14
CA VAL A 74 -12.81 4.62 8.94
C VAL A 74 -13.88 4.22 9.97
N ALA A 75 -14.48 5.17 10.68
CA ALA A 75 -15.56 4.88 11.64
C ALA A 75 -16.77 4.25 10.94
N ARG A 76 -17.12 4.74 9.75
CA ARG A 76 -18.19 4.17 8.92
C ARG A 76 -17.86 2.77 8.44
N LEU A 77 -16.62 2.54 7.99
CA LEU A 77 -16.14 1.21 7.60
C LEU A 77 -16.26 0.21 8.76
N LEU A 78 -15.80 0.58 9.96
CA LEU A 78 -15.89 -0.26 11.15
C LEU A 78 -17.33 -0.56 11.55
N ARG A 79 -18.21 0.45 11.48
CA ARG A 79 -19.63 0.25 11.73
C ARG A 79 -20.25 -0.75 10.74
N MET A 80 -19.97 -0.60 9.45
CA MET A 80 -20.46 -1.52 8.42
C MET A 80 -19.93 -2.94 8.64
N ALA A 81 -18.66 -3.08 9.01
CA ALA A 81 -18.06 -4.38 9.29
C ALA A 81 -18.69 -5.11 10.48
N VAL A 82 -19.13 -4.35 11.51
CA VAL A 82 -19.78 -4.92 12.71
C VAL A 82 -21.27 -5.16 12.52
N CYS A 83 -21.96 -4.20 11.90
CA CYS A 83 -23.43 -4.22 11.78
C CYS A 83 -23.91 -4.88 10.49
N HIS A 84 -23.05 -5.09 9.50
CA HIS A 84 -23.39 -5.57 8.15
C HIS A 84 -24.47 -4.70 7.46
N ASP A 85 -24.48 -3.41 7.75
CA ASP A 85 -25.50 -2.47 7.25
C ASP A 85 -24.81 -1.31 6.48
N PRO A 86 -25.17 -1.05 5.23
CA PRO A 86 -26.21 -1.72 4.42
C PRO A 86 -25.76 -3.07 3.78
N ALA A 87 -24.46 -3.37 3.79
CA ALA A 87 -23.90 -4.59 3.20
C ALA A 87 -22.61 -4.98 3.93
N PRO A 88 -22.19 -6.26 3.86
CA PRO A 88 -20.92 -6.68 4.42
C PRO A 88 -19.76 -6.00 3.71
N VAL A 89 -18.76 -5.56 4.47
CA VAL A 89 -17.47 -5.04 4.00
C VAL A 89 -16.36 -5.87 4.58
N LYS A 90 -15.18 -5.85 3.92
CA LYS A 90 -14.00 -6.50 4.49
C LYS A 90 -13.65 -5.88 5.84
N TYR A 91 -13.49 -6.72 6.86
CA TYR A 91 -13.16 -6.27 8.21
C TYR A 91 -11.79 -5.57 8.24
N LEU A 92 -11.71 -4.48 9.00
CA LEU A 92 -10.47 -3.77 9.28
C LEU A 92 -9.97 -4.22 10.67
N GLU A 93 -8.98 -5.11 10.67
CA GLU A 93 -8.37 -5.60 11.91
C GLU A 93 -7.59 -4.48 12.61
N LEU A 94 -7.88 -4.24 13.88
CA LEU A 94 -7.16 -3.28 14.71
C LEU A 94 -6.66 -3.96 16.00
N PRO A 95 -5.38 -3.77 16.39
CA PRO A 95 -4.33 -3.05 15.66
C PRO A 95 -3.89 -3.83 14.42
N LEU A 96 -3.71 -3.12 13.32
CA LEU A 96 -3.23 -3.70 12.08
C LEU A 96 -1.75 -4.06 12.22
N ALA A 97 -1.49 -5.30 12.55
CA ALA A 97 -0.13 -5.81 12.76
C ALA A 97 0.26 -6.87 11.73
N GLN A 98 -0.54 -7.07 10.69
CA GLN A 98 -0.30 -8.15 9.75
C GLN A 98 0.71 -7.73 8.66
N TYR A 99 1.79 -8.47 8.59
CA TYR A 99 2.61 -8.55 7.39
C TYR A 99 1.84 -9.34 6.33
N GLY A 100 1.35 -8.67 5.33
CA GLY A 100 0.65 -9.29 4.22
C GLY A 100 1.05 -8.65 2.90
N SER A 101 0.95 -9.42 1.82
CA SER A 101 1.11 -8.91 0.46
C SER A 101 -0.18 -8.24 0.01
N LYS A 102 -0.61 -7.19 0.74
CA LYS A 102 -1.82 -6.43 0.44
C LYS A 102 -1.51 -5.35 -0.59
N PHE A 103 -2.37 -5.25 -1.58
CA PHE A 103 -2.29 -4.27 -2.65
C PHE A 103 -3.67 -3.67 -2.86
N ASP A 104 -3.94 -2.55 -2.18
CA ASP A 104 -5.19 -1.84 -2.34
C ASP A 104 -5.05 -0.74 -3.37
N ARG A 105 -6.03 -0.61 -4.25
CA ARG A 105 -6.06 0.44 -5.28
C ARG A 105 -6.12 1.79 -4.61
N VAL A 106 -5.35 2.73 -5.15
CA VAL A 106 -5.48 4.16 -4.83
C VAL A 106 -5.94 4.87 -6.08
N GLU A 107 -7.02 5.60 -5.96
CA GLU A 107 -7.71 6.26 -7.07
C GLU A 107 -7.79 7.77 -6.87
N ASP A 108 -7.84 8.51 -7.98
CA ASP A 108 -8.19 9.92 -7.99
C ASP A 108 -9.72 10.13 -7.91
N ASP A 109 -10.15 11.38 -7.95
CA ASP A 109 -11.58 11.77 -7.86
C ASP A 109 -12.41 11.23 -9.05
N ASN A 110 -11.76 10.86 -10.16
CA ASN A 110 -12.40 10.27 -11.35
C ASN A 110 -12.40 8.74 -11.32
N GLY A 111 -11.89 8.10 -10.27
CA GLY A 111 -11.78 6.65 -10.16
C GLY A 111 -10.62 6.04 -10.96
N ARG A 112 -9.69 6.87 -11.47
CA ARG A 112 -8.51 6.38 -12.16
C ARG A 112 -7.48 5.87 -11.15
N LEU A 113 -6.89 4.72 -11.44
CA LEU A 113 -5.79 4.15 -10.65
C LEU A 113 -4.57 5.10 -10.72
N VAL A 114 -4.13 5.59 -9.57
CA VAL A 114 -2.97 6.49 -9.41
C VAL A 114 -1.89 5.91 -8.51
N GLY A 115 -2.08 4.70 -8.01
CA GLY A 115 -1.09 4.00 -7.21
C GLY A 115 -1.66 2.85 -6.42
N LEU A 116 -0.82 2.28 -5.55
CA LEU A 116 -1.17 1.14 -4.72
C LEU A 116 -0.81 1.42 -3.27
N SER A 117 -1.71 1.08 -2.36
CA SER A 117 -1.49 1.05 -0.91
C SER A 117 -1.07 -0.35 -0.51
N HIS A 118 0.06 -0.48 0.18
CA HIS A 118 0.66 -1.78 0.46
C HIS A 118 0.51 -2.22 1.91
N TRP A 119 0.82 -1.35 2.83
CA TRP A 119 0.83 -1.66 4.25
C TRP A 119 -0.10 -0.70 4.97
N THR A 120 -1.02 -1.23 5.73
CA THR A 120 -1.98 -0.45 6.50
C THR A 120 -1.80 -0.73 7.98
N GLY A 121 -1.80 0.31 8.81
CA GLY A 121 -1.60 0.20 10.24
C GLY A 121 -2.38 1.25 11.02
N PHE A 122 -2.65 0.95 12.29
CA PHE A 122 -3.24 1.90 13.22
C PHE A 122 -2.17 2.51 14.12
N LEU A 123 -2.05 3.83 14.10
CA LEU A 123 -1.18 4.58 15.00
C LEU A 123 -1.98 5.02 16.22
N SER A 124 -1.87 4.28 17.31
CA SER A 124 -2.63 4.53 18.54
C SER A 124 -2.33 5.89 19.16
N THR A 125 -1.09 6.37 19.07
CA THR A 125 -0.68 7.69 19.58
C THR A 125 -1.34 8.85 18.83
N GLU A 126 -1.62 8.65 17.55
CA GLU A 126 -2.24 9.66 16.67
C GLU A 126 -3.75 9.41 16.49
N GLY A 127 -4.26 8.27 16.98
CA GLY A 127 -5.66 7.87 16.84
C GLY A 127 -6.11 7.80 15.37
N THR A 128 -5.25 7.27 14.48
CA THR A 128 -5.55 7.28 13.06
C THR A 128 -5.04 6.04 12.35
N VAL A 129 -5.73 5.64 11.30
CA VAL A 129 -5.26 4.61 10.36
C VAL A 129 -4.39 5.28 9.32
N VAL A 130 -3.27 4.65 9.03
CA VAL A 130 -2.34 5.08 7.99
C VAL A 130 -2.00 3.93 7.08
N SER A 131 -1.56 4.24 5.85
CA SER A 131 -0.95 3.23 5.00
C SER A 131 0.27 3.78 4.27
N ILE A 132 1.18 2.87 3.90
CA ILE A 132 2.29 3.18 3.00
C ILE A 132 1.82 2.89 1.59
N ALA A 133 1.95 3.85 0.71
CA ALA A 133 1.54 3.74 -0.68
C ALA A 133 2.65 4.14 -1.64
N LEU A 134 2.56 3.62 -2.85
CA LEU A 134 3.35 4.03 -4.00
C LEU A 134 2.41 4.74 -4.96
N LEU A 135 2.55 6.05 -5.09
CA LEU A 135 1.71 6.88 -5.95
C LEU A 135 2.49 7.44 -7.13
N ASP A 136 1.80 7.66 -8.23
CA ASP A 136 2.30 8.47 -9.33
C ASP A 136 2.80 9.82 -8.81
N ARG A 137 3.87 10.33 -9.40
CA ARG A 137 4.57 11.53 -8.88
C ARG A 137 3.68 12.75 -8.75
N SER A 138 2.73 12.92 -9.66
CA SER A 138 1.76 14.03 -9.64
C SER A 138 0.83 13.99 -8.43
N PHE A 139 0.56 12.80 -7.89
CA PHE A 139 -0.29 12.58 -6.72
C PHE A 139 0.52 12.43 -5.42
N ALA A 140 1.83 12.24 -5.50
CA ALA A 140 2.71 12.05 -4.34
C ALA A 140 3.10 13.37 -3.66
N VAL A 141 2.22 14.36 -3.68
CA VAL A 141 2.43 15.70 -3.10
C VAL A 141 1.70 15.78 -1.76
N PRO A 142 2.38 16.19 -0.66
CA PRO A 142 1.72 16.35 0.64
C PRO A 142 0.51 17.29 0.56
N GLY A 143 -0.59 16.87 1.17
CA GLY A 143 -1.87 17.56 1.12
C GLY A 143 -2.84 17.04 0.05
N THR A 144 -2.36 16.32 -0.96
CA THR A 144 -3.23 15.69 -1.96
C THR A 144 -4.19 14.71 -1.28
N VAL A 145 -5.45 14.75 -1.69
CA VAL A 145 -6.46 13.78 -1.26
C VAL A 145 -6.65 12.75 -2.37
N VAL A 146 -6.69 11.50 -1.97
CA VAL A 146 -6.90 10.34 -2.86
C VAL A 146 -7.90 9.39 -2.19
N THR A 147 -8.37 8.40 -2.92
CA THR A 147 -9.28 7.37 -2.40
C THR A 147 -8.58 6.02 -2.36
N VAL A 148 -8.49 5.41 -1.18
CA VAL A 148 -8.10 4.01 -1.01
C VAL A 148 -9.34 3.14 -1.16
N VAL A 149 -9.28 2.14 -2.01
CA VAL A 149 -10.37 1.17 -2.19
C VAL A 149 -10.08 -0.04 -1.31
N TRP A 150 -10.80 -0.16 -0.20
CA TRP A 150 -10.63 -1.24 0.77
C TRP A 150 -11.50 -2.46 0.44
N GLY A 151 -10.89 -3.63 0.45
CA GLY A 151 -11.56 -4.91 0.18
C GLY A 151 -10.72 -5.85 -0.66
N GLU A 152 -11.32 -6.91 -1.19
CA GLU A 152 -10.69 -7.82 -2.14
C GLU A 152 -11.26 -7.62 -3.54
N ALA A 153 -10.40 -7.72 -4.54
CA ALA A 153 -10.79 -7.62 -5.94
C ALA A 153 -11.86 -8.66 -6.30
N GLU A 154 -12.75 -8.33 -7.23
CA GLU A 154 -13.83 -9.20 -7.67
C GLU A 154 -13.30 -10.54 -8.19
N GLU A 155 -12.19 -10.52 -8.92
CA GLU A 155 -11.55 -11.72 -9.47
C GLU A 155 -11.09 -12.69 -8.38
N ARG A 156 -10.75 -12.18 -7.19
CA ARG A 156 -10.38 -13.01 -6.02
C ARG A 156 -11.60 -13.61 -5.35
N ARG A 157 -12.66 -12.82 -5.21
CA ARG A 157 -13.95 -13.26 -4.64
C ARG A 157 -14.58 -14.31 -5.53
N ALA A 158 -14.62 -14.09 -6.84
CA ALA A 158 -15.15 -15.05 -7.82
C ALA A 158 -14.41 -16.40 -7.83
N ARG A 159 -13.12 -16.42 -7.42
CA ARG A 159 -12.34 -17.67 -7.26
C ARG A 159 -12.47 -18.30 -5.87
N GLY A 160 -13.30 -17.76 -4.99
CA GLY A 160 -13.46 -18.23 -3.61
C GLY A 160 -12.25 -18.00 -2.71
N TRP A 161 -11.38 -17.06 -3.06
CA TRP A 161 -10.20 -16.71 -2.26
C TRP A 161 -10.52 -15.69 -1.15
N ALA A 162 -11.69 -15.10 -1.21
CA ALA A 162 -12.23 -14.22 -0.19
C ALA A 162 -13.75 -14.30 -0.16
N ASP A 163 -14.33 -14.08 1.01
CA ASP A 163 -15.77 -14.02 1.19
C ASP A 163 -16.38 -12.83 0.42
N GLU A 164 -17.65 -12.98 0.05
CA GLU A 164 -18.39 -11.90 -0.61
C GLU A 164 -18.51 -10.69 0.30
N HIS A 165 -18.12 -9.54 -0.22
CA HIS A 165 -18.24 -8.25 0.46
C HIS A 165 -18.25 -7.09 -0.55
N THR A 166 -18.71 -5.95 -0.09
CA THR A 166 -18.67 -4.69 -0.86
C THR A 166 -17.33 -3.98 -0.68
N LEU A 167 -16.75 -3.48 -1.76
CA LEU A 167 -15.58 -2.61 -1.69
C LEU A 167 -15.97 -1.28 -1.01
N PHE A 168 -15.16 -0.83 -0.07
CA PHE A 168 -15.38 0.42 0.64
C PHE A 168 -14.33 1.46 0.22
N ARG A 169 -14.78 2.67 -0.07
CA ARG A 169 -13.92 3.79 -0.51
C ARG A 169 -13.60 4.68 0.68
N VAL A 170 -12.32 4.80 1.02
CA VAL A 170 -11.82 5.61 2.12
C VAL A 170 -11.02 6.78 1.57
N ARG A 171 -11.40 8.00 1.87
CA ARG A 171 -10.58 9.17 1.58
C ARG A 171 -9.29 9.11 2.38
N ALA A 172 -8.19 9.48 1.76
CA ALA A 172 -6.90 9.52 2.42
C ALA A 172 -6.09 10.72 1.96
N ARG A 173 -5.33 11.32 2.88
CA ARG A 173 -4.47 12.47 2.60
C ARG A 173 -3.02 12.04 2.55
N VAL A 174 -2.32 12.46 1.52
CA VAL A 174 -0.87 12.27 1.38
C VAL A 174 -0.14 13.13 2.41
N VAL A 175 0.77 12.51 3.17
CA VAL A 175 1.62 13.19 4.14
C VAL A 175 3.07 12.77 3.99
N SER A 176 3.99 13.63 4.44
CA SER A 176 5.40 13.28 4.55
C SER A 176 5.64 12.47 5.83
N PRO A 177 6.24 11.27 5.74
CA PRO A 177 6.63 10.51 6.93
C PRO A 177 7.86 11.13 7.62
N PRO A 178 8.03 10.95 8.94
CA PRO A 178 7.06 10.40 9.89
C PRO A 178 5.93 11.40 10.18
N LEU A 179 4.76 10.88 10.60
CA LEU A 179 3.58 11.73 10.89
C LEU A 179 3.83 12.64 12.10
N ASN A 180 4.44 12.08 13.15
CA ASN A 180 4.75 12.84 14.36
C ASN A 180 5.94 13.80 14.13
N PRO A 181 5.78 15.12 14.37
CA PRO A 181 6.85 16.11 14.21
C PRO A 181 8.08 15.84 15.09
N LEU A 182 7.90 15.32 16.32
CA LEU A 182 9.01 15.00 17.22
C LEU A 182 9.91 13.91 16.64
N ALA A 183 9.32 12.91 15.98
CA ALA A 183 10.08 11.85 15.32
C ALA A 183 10.92 12.37 14.14
N ARG A 184 10.59 13.54 13.58
CA ARG A 184 11.36 14.18 12.50
C ARG A 184 12.62 14.87 13.02
N THR A 185 12.57 15.41 14.25
CA THR A 185 13.68 16.22 14.81
C THR A 185 14.68 15.37 15.57
N ASP A 186 14.25 14.38 16.33
CA ASP A 186 15.14 13.61 17.21
C ASP A 186 15.93 12.51 16.48
N ARG A 187 15.41 11.95 15.38
CA ARG A 187 16.16 10.97 14.58
C ARG A 187 17.15 11.57 13.60
N ALA A 188 17.01 12.81 13.22
CA ALA A 188 17.98 13.48 12.35
C ALA A 188 19.25 13.93 13.10
N ARG A 189 19.29 13.83 14.45
CA ARG A 189 20.39 14.25 15.31
C ARG A 189 21.16 13.08 15.95
N ARG A 190 20.78 11.83 15.66
CA ARG A 190 21.51 10.61 16.06
C ARG A 190 22.05 9.89 14.83
#